data_014947b93baa39c6626c1fe5b3d69ce1
#
_entry.id   014947b93baa39c6626c1fe5b3d69ce1
#
_cell.length_a   1.000
_cell.length_b   1.000
_cell.length_c   1.000
_cell.angle_alpha   90.00
_cell.angle_beta   90.00
_cell.angle_gamma   90.00
#
_symmetry.space_group_name_H-M   'P 1'
#
loop_
_entity.id
_entity.type
_entity.pdbx_description
1 polymer ?
#
loop_
_entity_poly.entity_id
_entity_poly.type
_entity_poly.pdbx_seq_one_letter_code
_entity_poly.pdbx_strand_id
1 'polypeptide(L)'
;MYGAAQSDNQSKDARAAVSKFFLLLKSRSYPALYEFLPSDLQRQITREQLALSLMRLDSFIAVERLEIGRVQGRGDFAVVDTTIYGKLKKPVMINGQEVIEGRVAAQQFLFREGGQWKVATADNRTQSFFLKRNAEFGKQFQITQPRFEFKQKDKWMALGRPPKPQR
;
A
#
# COMPACT_ATOMS: atom_id res chain seq x y z
N MET A 1 -23.64 12.73 -20.96
CA MET A 1 -23.10 11.38 -21.20
C MET A 1 -21.55 11.26 -21.23
N TYR A 2 -20.84 12.28 -20.82
CA TYR A 2 -19.35 12.25 -20.83
C TYR A 2 -18.70 11.69 -19.53
N GLY A 3 -19.49 11.36 -18.52
CA GLY A 3 -18.97 10.99 -17.20
C GLY A 3 -18.45 9.54 -17.07
N ALA A 4 -19.03 8.59 -17.76
CA ALA A 4 -18.70 7.16 -17.60
C ALA A 4 -17.36 6.79 -18.24
N ALA A 5 -17.07 7.26 -19.44
CA ALA A 5 -15.82 6.98 -20.14
C ALA A 5 -14.60 7.62 -19.45
N GLN A 6 -14.80 8.78 -18.80
CA GLN A 6 -13.74 9.47 -18.07
C GLN A 6 -13.44 8.78 -16.74
N SER A 7 -14.44 8.19 -16.07
CA SER A 7 -14.26 7.41 -14.85
C SER A 7 -13.54 6.08 -15.12
N ASP A 8 -13.83 5.43 -16.24
CA ASP A 8 -13.18 4.18 -16.63
C ASP A 8 -11.70 4.36 -16.96
N ASN A 9 -11.35 5.45 -17.66
CA ASN A 9 -9.95 5.79 -17.93
C ASN A 9 -9.19 6.14 -16.65
N GLN A 10 -9.78 6.91 -15.74
CA GLN A 10 -9.20 7.21 -14.43
C GLN A 10 -8.92 5.95 -13.63
N SER A 11 -9.85 4.99 -13.61
CA SER A 11 -9.68 3.71 -12.92
C SER A 11 -8.57 2.88 -13.54
N LYS A 12 -8.45 2.85 -14.86
CA LYS A 12 -7.36 2.18 -15.58
C LYS A 12 -6.00 2.77 -15.22
N ASP A 13 -5.89 4.09 -15.24
CA ASP A 13 -4.63 4.79 -14.98
C ASP A 13 -4.21 4.64 -13.51
N ALA A 14 -5.15 4.67 -12.58
CA ALA A 14 -4.88 4.42 -11.17
C ALA A 14 -4.39 2.98 -10.92
N ARG A 15 -5.01 1.97 -11.55
CA ARG A 15 -4.55 0.57 -11.51
C ARG A 15 -3.14 0.43 -12.07
N ALA A 16 -2.86 1.06 -13.20
CA ALA A 16 -1.55 1.03 -13.83
C ALA A 16 -0.47 1.65 -12.93
N ALA A 17 -0.78 2.77 -12.26
CA ALA A 17 0.13 3.41 -11.31
C ALA A 17 0.45 2.50 -10.12
N VAL A 18 -0.54 1.85 -9.52
CA VAL A 18 -0.35 0.89 -8.41
C VAL A 18 0.45 -0.33 -8.87
N SER A 19 0.16 -0.87 -10.04
CA SER A 19 0.91 -2.00 -10.61
C SER A 19 2.39 -1.65 -10.82
N LYS A 20 2.67 -0.47 -11.37
CA LYS A 20 4.03 0.00 -11.59
C LYS A 20 4.77 0.24 -10.27
N PHE A 21 4.11 0.86 -9.30
CA PHE A 21 4.65 1.05 -7.96
C PHE A 21 5.05 -0.29 -7.32
N PHE A 22 4.18 -1.29 -7.41
CA PHE A 22 4.44 -2.62 -6.89
C PHE A 22 5.63 -3.30 -7.59
N LEU A 23 5.76 -3.18 -8.92
CA LEU A 23 6.90 -3.72 -9.66
C LEU A 23 8.22 -3.07 -9.22
N LEU A 24 8.21 -1.76 -8.98
CA LEU A 24 9.38 -1.04 -8.46
C LEU A 24 9.73 -1.49 -7.04
N LEU A 25 8.73 -1.73 -6.20
CA LEU A 25 8.93 -2.28 -4.85
C LEU A 25 9.55 -3.68 -4.91
N LYS A 26 9.00 -4.55 -5.73
CA LYS A 26 9.47 -5.93 -5.92
C LYS A 26 10.89 -5.99 -6.48
N SER A 27 11.24 -5.10 -7.39
CA SER A 27 12.58 -5.00 -7.98
C SER A 27 13.57 -4.20 -7.12
N ARG A 28 13.15 -3.69 -5.96
CA ARG A 28 13.96 -2.84 -5.06
C ARG A 28 14.47 -1.56 -5.73
N SER A 29 13.74 -1.06 -6.70
CA SER A 29 14.04 0.20 -7.39
C SER A 29 13.62 1.40 -6.56
N TYR A 30 14.18 1.56 -5.36
CA TYR A 30 13.78 2.57 -4.38
C TYR A 30 13.92 4.02 -4.86
N PRO A 31 14.95 4.40 -5.64
CA PRO A 31 15.00 5.73 -6.21
C PRO A 31 13.81 6.05 -7.12
N ALA A 32 13.41 5.09 -7.96
CA ALA A 32 12.23 5.24 -8.83
C ALA A 32 10.91 5.26 -8.02
N LEU A 33 10.82 4.49 -6.93
CA LEU A 33 9.70 4.57 -5.99
C LEU A 33 9.55 5.95 -5.37
N TYR A 34 10.65 6.59 -5.00
CA TYR A 34 10.63 7.93 -4.44
C TYR A 34 10.00 8.94 -5.41
N GLU A 35 10.29 8.84 -6.69
CA GLU A 35 9.71 9.71 -7.73
C GLU A 35 8.19 9.45 -7.92
N PHE A 36 7.69 8.32 -7.46
CA PHE A 36 6.25 7.99 -7.45
C PHE A 36 5.49 8.65 -6.31
N LEU A 37 6.18 9.14 -5.29
CA LEU A 37 5.53 9.86 -4.20
C LEU A 37 5.01 11.22 -4.66
N PRO A 38 3.88 11.70 -4.14
CA PRO A 38 3.49 13.10 -4.29
C PRO A 38 4.60 14.05 -3.85
N SER A 39 4.73 15.19 -4.51
CA SER A 39 5.81 16.16 -4.25
C SER A 39 5.82 16.68 -2.81
N ASP A 40 4.65 16.78 -2.17
CA ASP A 40 4.56 17.17 -0.75
C ASP A 40 5.20 16.13 0.17
N LEU A 41 5.08 14.84 -0.15
CA LEU A 41 5.73 13.77 0.61
C LEU A 41 7.24 13.75 0.36
N GLN A 42 7.69 14.00 -0.87
CA GLN A 42 9.11 14.10 -1.19
C GLN A 42 9.81 15.21 -0.41
N ARG A 43 9.09 16.27 -0.05
CA ARG A 43 9.63 17.36 0.82
C ARG A 43 9.75 16.95 2.29
N GLN A 44 8.99 15.95 2.73
CA GLN A 44 8.96 15.51 4.14
C GLN A 44 9.87 14.30 4.42
N ILE A 45 10.21 13.53 3.39
CA ILE A 45 10.95 12.29 3.51
C ILE A 45 12.06 12.29 2.46
N THR A 46 13.29 11.99 2.87
CA THR A 46 14.41 11.87 1.93
C THR A 46 14.39 10.52 1.20
N ARG A 47 15.09 10.43 0.09
CA ARG A 47 15.29 9.17 -0.66
C ARG A 47 15.89 8.08 0.22
N GLU A 48 16.88 8.45 1.02
CA GLU A 48 17.58 7.55 1.94
C GLU A 48 16.66 7.04 3.04
N GLN A 49 15.81 7.91 3.61
CA GLN A 49 14.84 7.51 4.63
C GLN A 49 13.80 6.52 4.07
N LEU A 50 13.30 6.76 2.86
CA LEU A 50 12.39 5.83 2.20
C LEU A 50 13.08 4.50 1.90
N ALA A 51 14.27 4.53 1.32
CA ALA A 51 15.04 3.33 1.01
C ALA A 51 15.29 2.48 2.25
N LEU A 52 15.72 3.08 3.36
CA LEU A 52 15.94 2.38 4.63
C LEU A 52 14.65 1.74 5.18
N SER A 53 13.52 2.43 5.08
CA SER A 53 12.22 1.90 5.52
C SER A 53 11.83 0.67 4.69
N LEU A 54 11.95 0.76 3.37
CA LEU A 54 11.60 -0.33 2.45
C LEU A 54 12.59 -1.51 2.53
N MET A 55 13.87 -1.25 2.75
CA MET A 55 14.87 -2.29 2.99
C MET A 55 14.59 -3.07 4.29
N ARG A 56 14.12 -2.40 5.33
CA ARG A 56 13.68 -3.09 6.57
C ARG A 56 12.50 -4.00 6.29
N LEU A 57 11.50 -3.54 5.55
CA LEU A 57 10.37 -4.39 5.14
C LEU A 57 10.84 -5.59 4.34
N ASP A 58 11.72 -5.38 3.36
CA ASP A 58 12.31 -6.46 2.52
C ASP A 58 13.13 -7.46 3.35
N SER A 59 13.69 -7.06 4.49
CA SER A 59 14.42 -7.97 5.37
C SER A 59 13.51 -9.00 6.07
N PHE A 60 12.23 -8.71 6.20
CA PHE A 60 11.24 -9.58 6.85
C PHE A 60 10.42 -10.40 5.86
N ILE A 61 10.01 -9.79 4.76
CA ILE A 61 9.08 -10.39 3.80
C ILE A 61 9.55 -10.15 2.37
N ALA A 62 9.56 -11.21 1.57
CA ALA A 62 9.73 -11.12 0.13
C ALA A 62 8.36 -10.93 -0.52
N VAL A 63 8.14 -9.78 -1.11
CA VAL A 63 6.89 -9.46 -1.81
C VAL A 63 6.83 -10.23 -3.13
N GLU A 64 5.75 -10.98 -3.35
CA GLU A 64 5.63 -11.88 -4.50
C GLU A 64 4.56 -11.45 -5.50
N ARG A 65 3.36 -11.15 -5.03
CA ARG A 65 2.19 -10.96 -5.89
C ARG A 65 1.28 -9.86 -5.36
N LEU A 66 0.72 -9.12 -6.30
CA LEU A 66 -0.30 -8.09 -6.05
C LEU A 66 -1.62 -8.50 -6.71
N GLU A 67 -2.70 -8.36 -5.97
CA GLU A 67 -4.07 -8.35 -6.48
C GLU A 67 -4.64 -6.95 -6.30
N ILE A 68 -5.23 -6.41 -7.35
CA ILE A 68 -5.88 -5.10 -7.33
C ILE A 68 -7.40 -5.32 -7.34
N GLY A 69 -8.06 -4.80 -6.32
CA GLY A 69 -9.50 -4.85 -6.16
C GLY A 69 -10.20 -3.62 -6.71
N ARG A 70 -11.10 -3.05 -5.91
CA ARG A 70 -11.91 -1.89 -6.28
C ARG A 70 -11.07 -0.62 -6.38
N VAL A 71 -11.39 0.21 -7.36
CA VAL A 71 -10.85 1.55 -7.52
C VAL A 71 -11.97 2.57 -7.31
N GLN A 72 -11.72 3.56 -6.48
CA GLN A 72 -12.60 4.70 -6.27
C GLN A 72 -11.82 5.99 -6.56
N GLY A 73 -12.30 6.77 -7.52
CA GLY A 73 -11.69 8.06 -7.89
C GLY A 73 -12.63 9.22 -7.61
N ARG A 74 -12.11 10.33 -7.11
CA ARG A 74 -12.82 11.61 -6.95
C ARG A 74 -11.85 12.76 -7.18
N GLY A 75 -12.04 13.48 -8.29
CA GLY A 75 -11.14 14.58 -8.66
C GLY A 75 -9.70 14.11 -8.82
N ASP A 76 -8.79 14.70 -8.08
CA ASP A 76 -7.37 14.35 -8.10
C ASP A 76 -6.98 13.26 -7.10
N PHE A 77 -7.94 12.63 -6.45
CA PHE A 77 -7.72 11.55 -5.48
C PHE A 77 -8.27 10.22 -5.98
N ALA A 78 -7.60 9.15 -5.59
CA ALA A 78 -8.11 7.80 -5.76
C ALA A 78 -7.70 6.90 -4.59
N VAL A 79 -8.55 5.91 -4.32
CA VAL A 79 -8.27 4.79 -3.41
C VAL A 79 -8.35 3.50 -4.21
N VAL A 80 -7.33 2.67 -4.08
CA VAL A 80 -7.25 1.37 -4.73
C VAL A 80 -7.11 0.29 -3.67
N ASP A 81 -8.08 -0.62 -3.60
CA ASP A 81 -8.00 -1.77 -2.72
C ASP A 81 -6.98 -2.77 -3.28
N THR A 82 -6.06 -3.22 -2.44
CA THR A 82 -5.01 -4.17 -2.84
C THR A 82 -4.89 -5.32 -1.85
N THR A 83 -4.44 -6.47 -2.34
CA THR A 83 -3.94 -7.56 -1.51
C THR A 83 -2.53 -7.91 -1.98
N ILE A 84 -1.58 -7.78 -1.08
CA ILE A 84 -0.16 -8.05 -1.33
C ILE A 84 0.21 -9.36 -0.65
N TYR A 85 0.72 -10.30 -1.43
CA TYR A 85 1.18 -11.61 -0.97
C TYR A 85 2.69 -11.64 -0.89
N GLY A 86 3.20 -12.32 0.13
CA GLY A 86 4.63 -12.48 0.29
C GLY A 86 5.02 -13.69 1.10
N LYS A 87 6.31 -14.00 1.09
CA LYS A 87 6.93 -15.02 1.93
C LYS A 87 7.80 -14.39 3.00
N LEU A 88 7.64 -14.86 4.23
CA LEU A 88 8.53 -14.49 5.32
C LEU A 88 9.94 -15.06 5.04
N LYS A 89 10.95 -14.24 5.17
CA LYS A 89 12.34 -14.68 4.98
C LYS A 89 12.82 -15.61 6.10
N LYS A 90 12.20 -15.50 7.27
CA LYS A 90 12.37 -16.44 8.38
C LYS A 90 10.99 -16.92 8.82
N PRO A 91 10.78 -18.24 8.95
CA PRO A 91 9.53 -18.77 9.46
C PRO A 91 9.22 -18.23 10.86
N VAL A 92 7.94 -18.01 11.13
CA VAL A 92 7.44 -17.57 12.43
C VAL A 92 6.52 -18.65 13.01
N MET A 93 6.68 -18.96 14.29
CA MET A 93 5.79 -19.89 14.99
C MET A 93 4.55 -19.13 15.49
N ILE A 94 3.37 -19.54 15.01
CA ILE A 94 2.08 -19.02 15.47
C ILE A 94 1.21 -20.20 15.89
N ASN A 95 0.79 -20.19 17.15
CA ASN A 95 -0.01 -21.29 17.73
C ASN A 95 0.61 -22.68 17.51
N GLY A 96 1.93 -22.78 17.67
CA GLY A 96 2.65 -24.04 17.52
C GLY A 96 2.84 -24.53 16.08
N GLN A 97 2.49 -23.72 15.09
CA GLN A 97 2.66 -24.04 13.66
C GLN A 97 3.60 -23.04 12.99
N GLU A 98 4.44 -23.56 12.10
CA GLU A 98 5.34 -22.75 11.29
C GLU A 98 4.56 -22.02 10.20
N VAL A 99 4.77 -20.71 10.11
CA VAL A 99 4.15 -19.83 9.12
C VAL A 99 5.23 -19.26 8.22
N ILE A 100 5.05 -19.40 6.91
CA ILE A 100 5.98 -18.91 5.89
C ILE A 100 5.29 -17.90 4.98
N GLU A 101 4.00 -18.07 4.68
CA GLU A 101 3.27 -17.20 3.76
C GLU A 101 2.37 -16.22 4.50
N GLY A 102 2.40 -14.96 4.06
CA GLY A 102 1.54 -13.91 4.56
C GLY A 102 0.94 -13.07 3.44
N ARG A 103 -0.15 -12.37 3.77
CA ARG A 103 -0.73 -11.36 2.90
C ARG A 103 -1.23 -10.17 3.71
N VAL A 104 -1.28 -9.01 3.06
CA VAL A 104 -1.89 -7.81 3.62
C VAL A 104 -2.92 -7.27 2.65
N ALA A 105 -4.15 -7.10 3.14
CA ALA A 105 -5.19 -6.34 2.47
C ALA A 105 -5.09 -4.89 2.93
N ALA A 106 -4.81 -3.97 2.02
CA ALA A 106 -4.60 -2.56 2.32
C ALA A 106 -5.11 -1.68 1.18
N GLN A 107 -5.45 -0.45 1.53
CA GLN A 107 -5.80 0.58 0.56
C GLN A 107 -4.55 1.34 0.13
N GLN A 108 -4.39 1.57 -1.17
CA GLN A 108 -3.40 2.49 -1.70
C GLN A 108 -4.05 3.84 -1.95
N PHE A 109 -3.42 4.90 -1.47
CA PHE A 109 -3.89 6.26 -1.68
C PHE A 109 -3.13 6.90 -2.82
N LEU A 110 -3.85 7.49 -3.76
CA LEU A 110 -3.27 8.11 -4.93
C LEU A 110 -3.67 9.58 -5.02
N PHE A 111 -2.74 10.37 -5.49
CA PHE A 111 -2.94 11.77 -5.80
C PHE A 111 -2.45 12.05 -7.22
N ARG A 112 -3.27 12.76 -8.01
CA ARG A 112 -2.89 13.14 -9.38
C ARG A 112 -2.18 14.48 -9.36
N GLU A 113 -0.97 14.49 -9.88
CA GLU A 113 -0.07 15.61 -9.91
C GLU A 113 0.53 15.73 -11.31
N GLY A 114 0.36 16.89 -11.96
CA GLY A 114 0.83 17.08 -13.34
C GLY A 114 0.25 16.07 -14.34
N GLY A 115 -1.00 15.64 -14.15
CA GLY A 115 -1.67 14.63 -14.99
C GLY A 115 -1.26 13.18 -14.71
N GLN A 116 -0.37 12.94 -13.74
CA GLN A 116 0.10 11.60 -13.38
C GLN A 116 -0.36 11.19 -12.00
N TRP A 117 -0.75 9.93 -11.85
CA TRP A 117 -1.05 9.35 -10.55
C TRP A 117 0.23 9.07 -9.77
N LYS A 118 0.30 9.62 -8.56
CA LYS A 118 1.34 9.38 -7.55
C LYS A 118 0.77 8.50 -6.44
N VAL A 119 1.58 7.61 -5.87
CA VAL A 119 1.18 6.70 -4.79
C VAL A 119 1.71 7.22 -3.46
N ALA A 120 0.81 7.44 -2.50
CA ALA A 120 1.13 8.06 -1.21
C ALA A 120 1.30 7.06 -0.05
N THR A 121 1.22 5.77 -0.33
CA THR A 121 1.20 4.69 0.69
C THR A 121 2.40 3.76 0.60
N ALA A 122 3.62 4.32 0.46
CA ALA A 122 4.84 3.52 0.45
C ALA A 122 5.12 2.85 1.80
N ASP A 123 4.85 3.56 2.89
CA ASP A 123 4.95 3.07 4.26
C ASP A 123 3.96 3.82 5.18
N ASN A 124 3.92 3.46 6.47
CA ASN A 124 3.04 4.11 7.44
C ASN A 124 3.31 5.61 7.60
N ARG A 125 4.55 6.03 7.43
CA ARG A 125 4.94 7.44 7.54
C ARG A 125 4.38 8.25 6.39
N THR A 126 4.56 7.78 5.16
CA THR A 126 4.03 8.44 3.95
C THR A 126 2.51 8.54 4.00
N GLN A 127 1.83 7.47 4.41
CA GLN A 127 0.39 7.44 4.60
C GLN A 127 -0.08 8.49 5.63
N SER A 128 0.57 8.54 6.78
CA SER A 128 0.21 9.49 7.85
C SER A 128 0.41 10.95 7.44
N PHE A 129 1.49 11.26 6.76
CA PHE A 129 1.73 12.60 6.22
C PHE A 129 0.69 12.99 5.17
N PHE A 130 0.38 12.06 4.27
CA PHE A 130 -0.62 12.31 3.23
C PHE A 130 -1.98 12.66 3.83
N LEU A 131 -2.46 11.88 4.80
CA LEU A 131 -3.75 12.13 5.46
C LEU A 131 -3.77 13.44 6.26
N LYS A 132 -2.67 13.82 6.88
CA LYS A 132 -2.54 15.11 7.57
C LYS A 132 -2.62 16.30 6.61
N ARG A 133 -2.00 16.18 5.45
CA ARG A 133 -1.97 17.26 4.43
C ARG A 133 -3.27 17.35 3.65
N ASN A 134 -4.00 16.27 3.52
CA ASN A 134 -5.18 16.14 2.68
C ASN A 134 -6.39 15.71 3.53
N ALA A 135 -6.82 16.57 4.46
CA ALA A 135 -7.95 16.28 5.35
C ALA A 135 -9.26 15.95 4.60
N GLU A 136 -9.45 16.54 3.41
CA GLU A 136 -10.61 16.26 2.55
C GLU A 136 -10.61 14.82 2.02
N PHE A 137 -9.46 14.20 1.87
CA PHE A 137 -9.34 12.81 1.43
C PHE A 137 -10.09 11.86 2.36
N GLY A 138 -9.88 11.97 3.67
CA GLY A 138 -10.57 11.16 4.68
C GLY A 138 -12.07 11.41 4.78
N LYS A 139 -12.54 12.57 4.29
CA LYS A 139 -13.99 12.87 4.21
C LYS A 139 -14.64 12.29 2.95
N GLN A 140 -13.87 12.15 1.87
CA GLN A 140 -14.37 11.67 0.57
C GLN A 140 -14.37 10.15 0.45
N PHE A 141 -13.48 9.47 1.17
CA PHE A 141 -13.30 8.02 1.08
C PHE A 141 -13.41 7.36 2.45
N GLN A 142 -14.01 6.18 2.47
CA GLN A 142 -13.99 5.33 3.66
C GLN A 142 -12.61 4.68 3.79
N ILE A 143 -11.84 5.14 4.78
CA ILE A 143 -10.52 4.61 5.06
C ILE A 143 -10.63 3.38 5.97
N THR A 144 -10.00 2.29 5.55
CA THR A 144 -9.94 1.03 6.31
C THR A 144 -8.54 0.78 6.84
N GLN A 145 -8.45 0.07 7.96
CA GLN A 145 -7.18 -0.37 8.50
C GLN A 145 -6.62 -1.54 7.68
N PRO A 146 -5.29 -1.62 7.48
CA PRO A 146 -4.67 -2.79 6.88
C PRO A 146 -5.00 -4.06 7.67
N ARG A 147 -5.27 -5.14 6.96
CA ARG A 147 -5.55 -6.44 7.54
C ARG A 147 -4.45 -7.43 7.15
N PHE A 148 -3.74 -7.91 8.16
CA PHE A 148 -2.68 -8.90 7.98
C PHE A 148 -3.24 -10.31 8.21
N GLU A 149 -2.94 -11.21 7.29
CA GLU A 149 -3.30 -12.60 7.36
C GLU A 149 -2.08 -13.47 7.06
N PHE A 150 -2.03 -14.63 7.66
CA PHE A 150 -1.00 -15.65 7.42
C PHE A 150 -1.65 -16.97 7.03
N LYS A 151 -0.91 -17.77 6.29
CA LYS A 151 -1.40 -19.06 5.81
C LYS A 151 -0.99 -20.15 6.77
N GLN A 152 -1.98 -20.82 7.36
CA GLN A 152 -1.80 -22.04 8.15
C GLN A 152 -2.50 -23.20 7.42
N LYS A 153 -1.72 -24.22 7.06
CA LYS A 153 -2.18 -25.26 6.14
C LYS A 153 -2.73 -24.59 4.87
N ASP A 154 -3.95 -24.81 4.49
CA ASP A 154 -4.56 -24.20 3.29
C ASP A 154 -5.52 -23.05 3.61
N LYS A 155 -5.47 -22.48 4.83
CA LYS A 155 -6.39 -21.44 5.29
C LYS A 155 -5.65 -20.15 5.62
N TRP A 156 -6.25 -19.03 5.23
CA TRP A 156 -5.82 -17.70 5.65
C TRP A 156 -6.42 -17.35 7.00
N MET A 157 -5.58 -16.98 7.95
CA MET A 157 -5.94 -16.64 9.32
C MET A 157 -5.55 -15.21 9.60
N ALA A 158 -6.46 -14.41 10.15
CA ALA A 158 -6.14 -13.06 10.58
C ALA A 158 -5.18 -13.08 11.77
N LEU A 159 -4.17 -12.21 11.78
CA LEU A 159 -3.40 -11.92 12.97
C LEU A 159 -4.34 -11.31 14.02
N GLY A 160 -4.47 -11.98 15.16
CA GLY A 160 -5.23 -11.47 16.29
C GLY A 160 -4.71 -10.07 16.68
N ARG A 161 -5.62 -9.16 17.07
CA ARG A 161 -5.19 -7.89 17.64
C ARG A 161 -4.33 -8.18 18.87
N PRO A 162 -3.16 -7.52 19.03
CA PRO A 162 -2.41 -7.63 20.28
C PRO A 162 -3.34 -7.27 21.43
N PRO A 163 -3.27 -7.96 22.59
CA PRO A 163 -4.10 -7.62 23.73
C PRO A 163 -3.85 -6.17 24.10
N LYS A 164 -4.95 -5.42 24.32
CA LYS A 164 -4.84 -4.04 24.81
C LYS A 164 -4.02 -4.08 26.10
N PRO A 165 -3.02 -3.20 26.26
CA PRO A 165 -2.33 -3.10 27.54
C PRO A 165 -3.38 -2.84 28.62
N GLN A 166 -3.43 -3.73 29.60
CA GLN A 166 -4.24 -3.50 30.81
C GLN A 166 -3.70 -2.25 31.50
N ARG A 167 -4.59 -1.26 31.68
CA ARG A 167 -4.30 -0.08 32.48
C ARG A 167 -4.34 -0.42 33.95
#